data_3ffde5f566c793300dcb72d9951cb7da
#
_entry.id   3ffde5f566c793300dcb72d9951cb7da
#
_cell.length_a   1.000
_cell.length_b   1.000
_cell.length_c   1.000
_cell.angle_alpha   90.00
_cell.angle_beta   90.00
_cell.angle_gamma   90.00
#
_symmetry.space_group_name_H-M   'P 1'
#
loop_
_entity.id
_entity.type
_entity.pdbx_description
1 polymer ?
#
loop_
_entity_poly.entity_id
_entity_poly.type
_entity_poly.pdbx_seq_one_letter_code
_entity_poly.pdbx_strand_id
1 'polypeptide(L)'
;VIGVWRIGKRFSFDASHRLAGLPEGHKCGRLHGHTYTVEVVLEGDSLTGPGFVTDFGDLTPFGRYLNDHLDHRHLNDVMSDVEPTSERLAWHLAQWLNNHLVESLGSRLVVVRVSETPSSWAEYVLDLT
;
A
#
# COMPACT_ATOMS: atom_id res chain seq x y z
N VAL A 1 18.57 -21.24 -15.84
CA VAL A 1 17.42 -20.87 -15.02
C VAL A 1 16.99 -19.46 -15.39
N ILE A 2 15.71 -19.30 -15.71
CA ILE A 2 15.11 -18.00 -16.03
C ILE A 2 14.20 -17.62 -14.88
N GLY A 3 14.38 -16.41 -14.37
CA GLY A 3 13.58 -15.92 -13.27
C GLY A 3 13.58 -14.41 -13.17
N VAL A 4 12.94 -13.91 -12.16
CA VAL A 4 12.87 -12.48 -11.86
C VAL A 4 13.26 -12.27 -10.40
N TRP A 5 13.64 -11.04 -10.08
CA TRP A 5 13.88 -10.64 -8.69
C TRP A 5 12.70 -9.82 -8.19
N ARG A 6 12.38 -10.02 -6.93
CA ARG A 6 11.43 -9.16 -6.22
C ARG A 6 12.09 -8.55 -4.99
N ILE A 7 11.72 -7.31 -4.71
CA ILE A 7 12.08 -6.64 -3.48
C ILE A 7 10.80 -6.11 -2.83
N GLY A 8 10.82 -5.99 -1.51
CA GLY A 8 9.70 -5.44 -0.75
C GLY A 8 10.19 -4.44 0.27
N LYS A 9 9.40 -3.39 0.49
CA LYS A 9 9.65 -2.43 1.56
C LYS A 9 8.35 -2.17 2.32
N ARG A 10 8.47 -2.14 3.65
CA ARG A 10 7.36 -1.88 4.56
C ARG A 10 7.38 -0.44 5.04
N PHE A 11 6.18 0.09 5.16
CA PHE A 11 5.90 1.41 5.72
C PHE A 11 4.80 1.25 6.74
N SER A 12 4.70 2.18 7.70
CA SER A 12 3.59 2.17 8.63
C SER A 12 3.06 3.57 8.86
N PHE A 13 1.78 3.65 9.20
CA PHE A 13 1.13 4.89 9.60
C PHE A 13 -0.07 4.56 10.48
N ASP A 14 -0.50 5.52 11.28
CA ASP A 14 -1.67 5.40 12.13
C ASP A 14 -2.83 6.16 11.49
N ALA A 15 -4.00 5.53 11.44
CA ALA A 15 -5.18 6.17 10.89
C ALA A 15 -6.44 5.57 11.49
N SER A 16 -7.53 6.34 11.44
CA SER A 16 -8.85 5.89 11.85
C SER A 16 -9.73 5.63 10.65
N HIS A 17 -10.73 4.80 10.83
CA HIS A 17 -11.78 4.59 9.87
C HIS A 17 -13.05 4.10 10.54
N ARG A 18 -14.12 4.14 9.75
CA ARG A 18 -15.41 3.60 10.10
C ARG A 18 -15.99 2.94 8.86
N LEU A 19 -16.51 1.72 9.01
CA LEU A 19 -17.11 0.98 7.92
C LEU A 19 -18.63 1.00 8.04
N ALA A 20 -19.31 1.33 6.96
CA ALA A 20 -20.76 1.20 6.83
C ALA A 20 -21.13 -0.12 6.15
N GLY A 21 -22.43 -0.42 6.05
CA GLY A 21 -22.92 -1.62 5.36
C GLY A 21 -22.74 -2.91 6.15
N LEU A 22 -22.40 -2.80 7.43
CA LEU A 22 -22.24 -3.96 8.33
C LEU A 22 -23.51 -4.13 9.18
N PRO A 23 -23.75 -5.33 9.74
CA PRO A 23 -24.83 -5.56 10.69
C PRO A 23 -24.73 -4.59 11.86
N GLU A 24 -25.89 -4.18 12.38
CA GLU A 24 -25.96 -3.32 13.55
C GLU A 24 -25.20 -3.95 14.73
N GLY A 25 -24.41 -3.13 15.44
CA GLY A 25 -23.58 -3.58 16.54
C GLY A 25 -22.24 -4.20 16.16
N HIS A 26 -21.94 -4.34 14.86
CA HIS A 26 -20.63 -4.81 14.43
C HIS A 26 -19.55 -3.80 14.83
N LYS A 27 -18.47 -4.29 15.46
CA LYS A 27 -17.41 -3.41 15.99
C LYS A 27 -16.76 -2.52 14.92
N CYS A 28 -16.60 -3.04 13.69
CA CYS A 28 -16.01 -2.29 12.58
C CYS A 28 -16.90 -1.16 12.06
N GLY A 29 -18.18 -1.14 12.42
CA GLY A 29 -19.09 -0.03 12.15
C GLY A 29 -18.89 1.17 13.06
N ARG A 30 -18.05 1.06 14.08
CA ARG A 30 -17.71 2.15 15.00
C ARG A 30 -16.45 2.83 14.54
N LEU A 31 -16.28 4.10 14.92
CA LEU A 31 -15.02 4.79 14.72
C LEU A 31 -13.92 4.09 15.53
N HIS A 32 -12.87 3.69 14.86
CA HIS A 32 -11.71 3.04 15.48
C HIS A 32 -10.45 3.30 14.66
N GLY A 33 -9.30 3.01 15.23
CA GLY A 33 -8.01 3.23 14.59
C GLY A 33 -7.15 1.98 14.57
N HIS A 34 -6.18 2.00 13.67
CA HIS A 34 -5.18 0.97 13.50
C HIS A 34 -3.81 1.59 13.26
N THR A 35 -2.76 0.86 13.61
CA THR A 35 -1.45 1.05 13.01
C THR A 35 -1.40 0.18 11.75
N TYR A 36 -1.48 0.84 10.59
CA TYR A 36 -1.42 0.15 9.31
C TYR A 36 0.03 -0.15 8.94
N THR A 37 0.25 -1.32 8.40
CA THR A 37 1.51 -1.66 7.72
C THR A 37 1.22 -1.83 6.24
N VAL A 38 2.02 -1.17 5.40
CA VAL A 38 1.92 -1.26 3.95
C VAL A 38 3.21 -1.84 3.42
N GLU A 39 3.12 -2.91 2.63
CA GLU A 39 4.27 -3.48 1.93
C GLU A 39 4.12 -3.28 0.44
N VAL A 40 5.14 -2.68 -0.16
CA VAL A 40 5.25 -2.47 -1.61
C VAL A 40 6.22 -3.49 -2.17
N VAL A 41 5.80 -4.25 -3.16
CA VAL A 41 6.63 -5.27 -3.83
C VAL A 41 6.89 -4.84 -5.27
N LEU A 42 8.17 -4.71 -5.62
CA LEU A 42 8.65 -4.38 -6.96
C LEU A 42 9.35 -5.59 -7.58
N GLU A 43 9.26 -5.70 -8.89
CA GLU A 43 9.84 -6.82 -9.64
C GLU A 43 10.66 -6.30 -10.80
N GLY A 44 11.79 -6.94 -11.04
CA GLY A 44 12.66 -6.63 -12.16
C GLY A 44 13.19 -7.88 -12.85
N ASP A 45 13.36 -7.79 -14.16
CA ASP A 45 13.94 -8.85 -14.98
C ASP A 45 15.47 -8.82 -14.96
N SER A 46 16.05 -7.67 -14.62
CA SER A 46 17.49 -7.46 -14.57
C SER A 46 17.84 -6.54 -13.41
N LEU A 47 19.09 -6.53 -13.04
CA LEU A 47 19.61 -5.71 -11.96
C LEU A 47 20.41 -4.53 -12.55
N THR A 48 20.42 -3.42 -11.80
CA THR A 48 21.14 -2.20 -12.18
C THR A 48 22.05 -1.73 -11.04
N GLY A 49 22.98 -0.82 -11.35
CA GLY A 49 23.95 -0.34 -10.38
C GLY A 49 24.75 -1.48 -9.78
N PRO A 50 24.89 -1.55 -8.44
CA PRO A 50 25.65 -2.63 -7.79
C PRO A 50 24.91 -3.96 -7.74
N GLY A 51 23.71 -4.06 -8.31
CA GLY A 51 22.88 -5.26 -8.30
C GLY A 51 21.52 -5.03 -7.67
N PHE A 52 20.86 -3.90 -7.98
CA PHE A 52 19.54 -3.56 -7.45
C PHE A 52 18.44 -3.82 -8.47
N VAL A 53 17.29 -4.29 -7.99
CA VAL A 53 16.02 -4.14 -8.71
C VAL A 53 15.64 -2.65 -8.74
N THR A 54 15.67 -2.03 -7.60
CA THR A 54 15.47 -0.59 -7.37
C THR A 54 16.12 -0.27 -6.04
N ASP A 55 16.76 0.88 -5.92
CA ASP A 55 17.26 1.36 -4.63
C ASP A 55 16.06 1.61 -3.70
N PHE A 56 16.07 1.00 -2.51
CA PHE A 56 14.99 1.21 -1.54
C PHE A 56 14.76 2.68 -1.20
N GLY A 57 15.81 3.50 -1.23
CA GLY A 57 15.70 4.94 -1.01
C GLY A 57 14.83 5.66 -2.03
N ASP A 58 14.68 5.11 -3.22
CA ASP A 58 13.84 5.69 -4.28
C ASP A 58 12.34 5.55 -3.97
N LEU A 59 11.97 4.77 -2.97
CA LEU A 59 10.61 4.68 -2.45
C LEU A 59 10.29 5.74 -1.38
N THR A 60 11.24 6.59 -1.03
CA THR A 60 11.04 7.66 -0.04
C THR A 60 9.85 8.58 -0.36
N PRO A 61 9.58 8.95 -1.63
CA PRO A 61 8.40 9.76 -1.94
C PRO A 61 7.07 9.09 -1.54
N PHE A 62 7.00 7.77 -1.58
CA PHE A 62 5.82 7.05 -1.10
C PHE A 62 5.67 7.18 0.41
N GLY A 63 6.76 7.04 1.15
CA GLY A 63 6.76 7.26 2.60
C GLY A 63 6.29 8.66 2.96
N ARG A 64 6.71 9.67 2.21
CA ARG A 64 6.24 11.06 2.40
C ARG A 64 4.75 11.18 2.12
N TYR A 65 4.27 10.55 1.06
CA TYR A 65 2.84 10.55 0.75
C TYR A 65 2.02 9.98 1.90
N LEU A 66 2.43 8.83 2.44
CA LEU A 66 1.76 8.22 3.59
C LEU A 66 1.76 9.16 4.79
N ASN A 67 2.91 9.76 5.09
CA ASN A 67 3.06 10.65 6.24
C ASN A 67 2.22 11.93 6.09
N ASP A 68 2.19 12.51 4.89
CA ASP A 68 1.57 13.81 4.67
C ASP A 68 0.06 13.71 4.45
N HIS A 69 -0.45 12.57 3.94
CA HIS A 69 -1.83 12.46 3.50
C HIS A 69 -2.65 11.37 4.19
N LEU A 70 -2.03 10.38 4.85
CA LEU A 70 -2.73 9.29 5.51
C LEU A 70 -2.48 9.23 7.01
N ASP A 71 -1.24 9.48 7.45
CA ASP A 71 -0.88 9.37 8.86
C ASP A 71 -1.65 10.36 9.72
N HIS A 72 -2.23 9.85 10.81
CA HIS A 72 -3.08 10.62 11.73
C HIS A 72 -4.30 11.25 11.04
N ARG A 73 -4.81 10.59 9.99
CA ARG A 73 -5.99 11.02 9.26
C ARG A 73 -7.14 10.03 9.45
N HIS A 74 -8.33 10.49 9.15
CA HIS A 74 -9.52 9.66 9.06
C HIS A 74 -9.67 9.18 7.62
N LEU A 75 -9.52 7.88 7.37
CA LEU A 75 -9.47 7.35 6.00
C LEU A 75 -10.75 7.56 5.20
N ASN A 76 -11.90 7.68 5.89
CA ASN A 76 -13.15 8.01 5.21
C ASN A 76 -13.11 9.38 4.52
N ASP A 77 -12.29 10.30 5.02
CA ASP A 77 -12.09 11.61 4.38
C ASP A 77 -11.10 11.54 3.22
N VAL A 78 -10.09 10.66 3.32
CA VAL A 78 -9.09 10.46 2.27
C VAL A 78 -9.69 9.73 1.07
N MET A 79 -10.55 8.76 1.34
CA MET A 79 -11.19 7.89 0.34
C MET A 79 -12.71 8.07 0.41
N SER A 80 -13.18 9.30 0.16
CA SER A 80 -14.55 9.70 0.46
C SER A 80 -15.63 9.03 -0.40
N ASP A 81 -15.26 8.44 -1.52
CA ASP A 81 -16.16 7.80 -2.48
C ASP A 81 -16.31 6.29 -2.29
N VAL A 82 -15.54 5.68 -1.39
CA VAL A 82 -15.58 4.23 -1.12
C VAL A 82 -15.42 3.96 0.37
N GLU A 83 -15.81 2.76 0.79
CA GLU A 83 -15.53 2.28 2.15
C GLU A 83 -14.03 2.01 2.30
N PRO A 84 -13.34 2.57 3.31
CA PRO A 84 -11.90 2.42 3.45
C PRO A 84 -11.49 1.11 4.14
N THR A 85 -11.78 0.01 3.48
CA THR A 85 -11.28 -1.32 3.87
C THR A 85 -9.80 -1.46 3.53
N SER A 86 -9.14 -2.47 4.09
CA SER A 86 -7.74 -2.77 3.75
C SER A 86 -7.59 -3.07 2.26
N GLU A 87 -8.56 -3.76 1.65
CA GLU A 87 -8.56 -4.07 0.22
C GLU A 87 -8.61 -2.80 -0.63
N ARG A 88 -9.52 -1.89 -0.33
CA ARG A 88 -9.64 -0.63 -1.07
C ARG A 88 -8.48 0.30 -0.82
N LEU A 89 -7.93 0.28 0.39
CA LEU A 89 -6.72 1.04 0.70
C LEU A 89 -5.54 0.53 -0.11
N ALA A 90 -5.36 -0.78 -0.23
CA ALA A 90 -4.31 -1.38 -1.04
C ALA A 90 -4.42 -0.93 -2.51
N TRP A 91 -5.63 -0.93 -3.06
CA TRP A 91 -5.88 -0.44 -4.43
C TRP A 91 -5.57 1.05 -4.56
N HIS A 92 -6.03 1.86 -3.61
CA HIS A 92 -5.79 3.32 -3.60
C HIS A 92 -4.29 3.63 -3.63
N LEU A 93 -3.52 2.94 -2.80
CA LEU A 93 -2.07 3.13 -2.71
C LEU A 93 -1.36 2.64 -3.98
N ALA A 94 -1.82 1.55 -4.57
CA ALA A 94 -1.30 1.06 -5.84
C ALA A 94 -1.52 2.07 -6.96
N GLN A 95 -2.69 2.71 -7.01
CA GLN A 95 -2.98 3.76 -7.99
C GLN A 95 -2.06 4.97 -7.81
N TRP A 96 -1.84 5.38 -6.56
CA TRP A 96 -0.93 6.50 -6.31
C TRP A 96 0.49 6.18 -6.79
N LEU A 97 0.99 5.00 -6.44
CA LEU A 97 2.32 4.54 -6.86
C LEU A 97 2.46 4.52 -8.39
N ASN A 98 1.50 3.93 -9.08
CA ASN A 98 1.51 3.86 -10.54
C ASN A 98 1.48 5.25 -11.19
N ASN A 99 0.69 6.16 -10.64
CA ASN A 99 0.49 7.47 -11.25
C ASN A 99 1.63 8.45 -10.95
N HIS A 100 2.38 8.24 -9.86
CA HIS A 100 3.32 9.26 -9.37
C HIS A 100 4.77 8.78 -9.27
N LEU A 101 5.03 7.49 -9.18
CA LEU A 101 6.37 7.02 -8.81
C LEU A 101 6.91 5.89 -9.69
N VAL A 102 6.10 4.89 -10.02
CA VAL A 102 6.59 3.63 -10.62
C VAL A 102 7.38 3.84 -11.90
N GLU A 103 6.96 4.76 -12.77
CA GLU A 103 7.64 5.04 -14.02
C GLU A 103 9.12 5.41 -13.80
N SER A 104 9.42 6.16 -12.75
CA SER A 104 10.79 6.59 -12.45
C SER A 104 11.65 5.51 -11.81
N LEU A 105 11.06 4.41 -11.34
CA LEU A 105 11.78 3.36 -10.62
C LEU A 105 12.48 2.36 -11.53
N GLY A 106 12.05 2.22 -12.78
CA GLY A 106 12.60 1.27 -13.72
C GLY A 106 12.26 -0.19 -13.43
N SER A 107 11.38 -0.45 -12.47
CA SER A 107 10.90 -1.78 -12.09
C SER A 107 9.37 -1.79 -12.08
N ARG A 108 8.77 -2.99 -11.97
CA ARG A 108 7.31 -3.14 -11.99
C ARG A 108 6.77 -3.20 -10.57
N LEU A 109 5.69 -2.49 -10.32
CA LEU A 109 4.89 -2.68 -9.12
C LEU A 109 4.03 -3.94 -9.30
N VAL A 110 4.16 -4.91 -8.41
CA VAL A 110 3.43 -6.18 -8.51
C VAL A 110 2.43 -6.41 -7.39
N VAL A 111 2.71 -5.94 -6.18
CA VAL A 111 1.82 -6.12 -5.03
C VAL A 111 1.88 -4.89 -4.14
N VAL A 112 0.71 -4.48 -3.64
CA VAL A 112 0.59 -3.62 -2.47
C VAL A 112 -0.20 -4.39 -1.42
N ARG A 113 0.42 -4.65 -0.27
CA ARG A 113 -0.18 -5.37 0.85
C ARG A 113 -0.46 -4.41 1.98
N VAL A 114 -1.65 -4.49 2.56
CA VAL A 114 -2.07 -3.66 3.70
C VAL A 114 -2.49 -4.57 4.84
N SER A 115 -1.96 -4.30 6.03
CA SER A 115 -2.32 -4.98 7.27
C SER A 115 -2.86 -3.97 8.27
N GLU A 116 -4.05 -4.21 8.83
CA GLU A 116 -4.59 -3.43 9.95
C GLU A 116 -4.07 -3.96 11.28
N THR A 117 -3.77 -5.26 11.33
CA THR A 117 -3.25 -5.96 12.50
C THR A 117 -2.11 -6.88 12.08
N PRO A 118 -1.26 -7.33 13.01
CA PRO A 118 -0.17 -8.24 12.65
C PRO A 118 -0.63 -9.61 12.12
N SER A 119 -1.89 -9.99 12.35
CA SER A 119 -2.37 -11.33 12.03
C SER A 119 -3.12 -11.46 10.72
N SER A 120 -3.39 -10.35 10.04
CA SER A 120 -4.19 -10.36 8.81
C SER A 120 -3.71 -9.31 7.82
N TRP A 121 -3.98 -9.56 6.55
CA TRP A 121 -3.58 -8.63 5.49
C TRP A 121 -4.49 -8.78 4.28
N ALA A 122 -4.52 -7.75 3.47
CA ALA A 122 -5.14 -7.77 2.15
C ALA A 122 -4.11 -7.32 1.11
N GLU A 123 -4.17 -7.86 -0.09
CA GLU A 123 -3.29 -7.48 -1.18
C GLU A 123 -4.08 -7.03 -2.40
N TYR A 124 -3.57 -6.01 -3.06
CA TYR A 124 -3.89 -5.74 -4.44
C TYR A 124 -2.73 -6.23 -5.30
N VAL A 125 -2.98 -7.21 -6.15
CA VAL A 125 -2.01 -7.79 -7.06
C VAL A 125 -2.25 -7.19 -8.45
N LEU A 126 -1.22 -6.54 -9.00
CA LEU A 126 -1.36 -5.88 -10.29
C LEU A 126 -1.24 -6.90 -11.42
N ASP A 127 -2.00 -6.67 -12.49
CA ASP A 127 -1.91 -7.49 -13.69
C ASP A 127 -0.56 -7.26 -14.35
N LEU A 128 0.15 -8.35 -14.62
CA LEU A 128 1.50 -8.35 -15.17
C LEU A 128 1.54 -8.70 -16.66
N THR A 129 0.39 -8.89 -17.28
CA THR A 129 0.32 -9.25 -18.71
C THR A 129 0.52 -8.07 -19.66
#